data_4a7672afcd8dd2c537154657f1cfd6e2
#
_entry.id   4a7672afcd8dd2c537154657f1cfd6e2
#
_cell.length_a   1.000
_cell.length_b   1.000
_cell.length_c   1.000
_cell.angle_alpha   90.00
_cell.angle_beta   90.00
_cell.angle_gamma   90.00
#
_symmetry.space_group_name_H-M   'P 1'
#
loop_
_entity.id
_entity.type
_entity.pdbx_description
1 polymer ?
#
loop_
_entity_poly.entity_id
_entity_poly.type
_entity_poly.pdbx_seq_one_letter_code
_entity_poly.pdbx_strand_id
1 'polypeptide(L)'
;MKFDDFAHLVRTRRSQLIVDQERDVEIDLVNQLCSVATWAPNHQQTWPWVFGVFTGESRRGLGNATADAMQRNGDLEMKVTKTRTKYLRAPVVVVVGSAPGESALQNEENRDAVAAGIQNMLLGATAMGLASFWSSCPKGCNDAVARHCGFASGTHVTAMIYIGWPTKDLPAIERPAPAITYFR
;
A
#
# COMPACT_ATOMS: atom_id res chain seq x y z
N MET A 1 18.44 0.29 18.42
CA MET A 1 18.50 1.17 17.24
C MET A 1 18.73 2.59 17.73
N LYS A 2 19.76 3.28 17.25
CA LYS A 2 20.00 4.69 17.55
C LYS A 2 19.11 5.56 16.66
N PHE A 3 18.88 6.83 17.06
CA PHE A 3 18.07 7.74 16.25
C PHE A 3 18.61 7.92 14.83
N ASP A 4 19.93 7.99 14.68
CA ASP A 4 20.59 8.15 13.37
C ASP A 4 20.32 6.97 12.44
N ASP A 5 20.29 5.74 12.96
CA ASP A 5 19.95 4.53 12.18
C ASP A 5 18.52 4.61 11.66
N PHE A 6 17.58 5.02 12.53
CA PHE A 6 16.18 5.23 12.15
C PHE A 6 16.03 6.36 11.13
N ALA A 7 16.70 7.48 11.36
CA ALA A 7 16.67 8.62 10.44
C ALA A 7 17.25 8.25 9.07
N HIS A 8 18.30 7.44 9.03
CA HIS A 8 18.89 6.91 7.80
C HIS A 8 17.87 6.03 7.05
N LEU A 9 17.22 5.08 7.73
CA LEU A 9 16.19 4.21 7.14
C LEU A 9 15.06 5.05 6.51
N VAL A 10 14.55 6.05 7.25
CA VAL A 10 13.48 6.94 6.76
C VAL A 10 13.92 7.72 5.53
N ARG A 11 15.17 8.22 5.51
CA ARG A 11 15.72 9.03 4.42
C ARG A 11 16.07 8.20 3.18
N THR A 12 16.41 6.94 3.33
CA THR A 12 16.78 6.04 2.21
C THR A 12 15.57 5.39 1.56
N ARG A 13 14.43 5.25 2.28
CA ARG A 13 13.21 4.71 1.69
C ARG A 13 12.75 5.52 0.47
N ARG A 14 12.49 4.84 -0.64
CA ARG A 14 12.00 5.43 -1.91
C ARG A 14 10.72 4.73 -2.38
N SER A 15 9.83 5.51 -3.03
CA SER A 15 8.78 4.93 -3.86
C SER A 15 9.41 4.40 -5.14
N GLN A 16 9.48 3.09 -5.29
CA GLN A 16 10.16 2.44 -6.40
C GLN A 16 9.36 1.26 -6.92
N LEU A 17 9.29 1.15 -8.24
CA LEU A 17 8.67 0.04 -8.95
C LEU A 17 9.63 -0.56 -10.02
N ILE A 18 10.94 -0.28 -9.90
CA ILE A 18 11.97 -0.87 -10.73
C ILE A 18 12.45 -2.11 -9.97
N VAL A 19 11.73 -3.20 -10.15
CA VAL A 19 11.91 -4.46 -9.43
C VAL A 19 12.04 -5.63 -10.40
N ASP A 20 12.66 -6.69 -9.93
CA ASP A 20 12.65 -7.98 -10.60
C ASP A 20 11.23 -8.56 -10.54
N GLN A 21 10.60 -8.73 -11.71
CA GLN A 21 9.22 -9.19 -11.82
C GLN A 21 9.10 -10.72 -11.70
N GLU A 22 10.21 -11.43 -11.91
CA GLU A 22 10.27 -12.90 -11.90
C GLU A 22 10.76 -13.46 -10.56
N ARG A 23 11.47 -12.65 -9.78
CA ARG A 23 11.96 -13.04 -8.47
C ARG A 23 10.85 -12.92 -7.43
N ASP A 24 10.41 -14.05 -6.90
CA ASP A 24 9.43 -14.10 -5.84
C ASP A 24 9.90 -13.37 -4.57
N VAL A 25 8.94 -12.89 -3.79
CA VAL A 25 9.13 -12.42 -2.42
C VAL A 25 8.49 -13.45 -1.51
N GLU A 26 9.26 -13.96 -0.58
CA GLU A 26 8.83 -14.97 0.38
C GLU A 26 7.60 -14.48 1.17
N ILE A 27 6.58 -15.31 1.27
CA ILE A 27 5.32 -14.95 1.90
C ILE A 27 5.49 -14.54 3.39
N ASP A 28 6.47 -15.11 4.07
CA ASP A 28 6.78 -14.76 5.46
C ASP A 28 7.28 -13.33 5.61
N LEU A 29 8.03 -12.79 4.63
CA LEU A 29 8.41 -11.37 4.62
C LEU A 29 7.17 -10.48 4.46
N VAL A 30 6.25 -10.87 3.58
CA VAL A 30 4.98 -10.14 3.39
C VAL A 30 4.14 -10.17 4.65
N ASN A 31 4.05 -11.32 5.33
CA ASN A 31 3.34 -11.46 6.61
C ASN A 31 3.95 -10.57 7.69
N GLN A 32 5.28 -10.49 7.78
CA GLN A 32 5.96 -9.60 8.70
C GLN A 32 5.65 -8.13 8.41
N LEU A 33 5.61 -7.73 7.11
CA LEU A 33 5.24 -6.38 6.70
C LEU A 33 3.79 -6.03 7.07
N CYS A 34 2.87 -6.95 6.89
CA CYS A 34 1.48 -6.77 7.34
C CYS A 34 1.40 -6.66 8.87
N SER A 35 2.17 -7.49 9.58
CA SER A 35 2.23 -7.46 11.05
C SER A 35 2.74 -6.11 11.57
N VAL A 36 3.87 -5.59 11.08
CA VAL A 36 4.39 -4.30 11.58
C VAL A 36 3.47 -3.12 11.25
N ALA A 37 2.65 -3.23 10.21
CA ALA A 37 1.65 -2.21 9.90
C ALA A 37 0.63 -2.04 11.03
N THR A 38 0.23 -3.10 11.70
CA THR A 38 -0.77 -3.06 12.78
C THR A 38 -0.25 -2.45 14.09
N TRP A 39 1.05 -2.14 14.17
CA TRP A 39 1.66 -1.47 15.32
C TRP A 39 1.60 0.06 15.24
N ALA A 40 0.91 0.62 14.25
CA ALA A 40 0.64 2.04 14.19
C ALA A 40 -0.34 2.47 15.29
N PRO A 41 -0.31 3.75 15.72
CA PRO A 41 -1.29 4.28 16.67
C PRO A 41 -2.72 4.09 16.13
N ASN A 42 -3.63 3.68 17.00
CA ASN A 42 -5.03 3.50 16.65
C ASN A 42 -5.94 3.99 17.78
N HIS A 43 -6.67 5.05 17.53
CA HIS A 43 -7.64 5.57 18.50
C HIS A 43 -8.73 4.53 18.76
N GLN A 44 -9.11 4.38 20.04
CA GLN A 44 -10.12 3.42 20.52
C GLN A 44 -9.84 1.94 20.20
N GLN A 45 -8.65 1.59 19.70
CA GLN A 45 -8.25 0.20 19.41
C GLN A 45 -9.25 -0.53 18.51
N THR A 46 -9.71 0.12 17.45
CA THR A 46 -10.68 -0.41 16.48
C THR A 46 -10.07 -1.47 15.55
N TRP A 47 -8.74 -1.58 15.49
CA TRP A 47 -7.97 -2.53 14.67
C TRP A 47 -8.42 -2.58 13.21
N PRO A 48 -8.38 -1.45 12.49
CA PRO A 48 -9.06 -1.32 11.20
C PRO A 48 -8.31 -1.92 10.01
N TRP A 49 -7.09 -2.44 10.20
CA TRP A 49 -6.25 -2.93 9.12
C TRP A 49 -6.77 -4.25 8.56
N VAL A 50 -7.03 -4.30 7.26
CA VAL A 50 -7.30 -5.51 6.50
C VAL A 50 -6.38 -5.58 5.29
N PHE A 51 -5.88 -6.78 4.96
CA PHE A 51 -4.90 -6.98 3.92
C PHE A 51 -5.36 -8.06 2.94
N GLY A 52 -5.27 -7.76 1.64
CA GLY A 52 -5.40 -8.73 0.55
C GLY A 52 -4.04 -8.88 -0.15
N VAL A 53 -3.42 -10.05 -0.05
CA VAL A 53 -2.10 -10.32 -0.64
C VAL A 53 -2.29 -11.05 -1.97
N PHE A 54 -1.72 -10.50 -3.03
CA PHE A 54 -1.79 -11.02 -4.39
C PHE A 54 -0.40 -11.36 -4.90
N THR A 55 -0.19 -12.62 -5.28
CA THR A 55 1.03 -13.15 -5.87
C THR A 55 0.67 -13.98 -7.12
N GLY A 56 1.64 -14.35 -7.95
CA GLY A 56 1.40 -15.18 -9.14
C GLY A 56 0.24 -14.66 -9.98
N GLU A 57 -0.62 -15.54 -10.48
CA GLU A 57 -1.75 -15.20 -11.33
C GLU A 57 -2.90 -14.46 -10.62
N SER A 58 -2.97 -14.50 -9.28
CA SER A 58 -4.00 -13.74 -8.55
C SER A 58 -3.90 -12.22 -8.80
N ARG A 59 -2.71 -11.70 -9.10
CA ARG A 59 -2.48 -10.29 -9.49
C ARG A 59 -3.23 -9.92 -10.78
N ARG A 60 -3.34 -10.86 -11.72
CA ARG A 60 -4.13 -10.69 -12.96
C ARG A 60 -5.62 -10.61 -12.63
N GLY A 61 -6.10 -11.44 -11.70
CA GLY A 61 -7.47 -11.38 -11.19
C GLY A 61 -7.81 -10.01 -10.62
N LEU A 62 -6.92 -9.45 -9.78
CA LEU A 62 -7.05 -8.08 -9.25
C LEU A 62 -7.11 -7.04 -10.38
N GLY A 63 -6.25 -7.18 -11.41
CA GLY A 63 -6.23 -6.32 -12.58
C GLY A 63 -7.56 -6.34 -13.35
N ASN A 64 -8.08 -7.52 -13.59
CA ASN A 64 -9.36 -7.70 -14.29
C ASN A 64 -10.53 -7.12 -13.49
N ALA A 65 -10.64 -7.44 -12.18
CA ALA A 65 -11.71 -6.91 -11.32
C ALA A 65 -11.70 -5.38 -11.28
N THR A 66 -10.50 -4.77 -11.19
CA THR A 66 -10.34 -3.31 -11.20
C THR A 66 -10.70 -2.73 -12.57
N ALA A 67 -10.21 -3.31 -13.68
CA ALA A 67 -10.48 -2.85 -15.03
C ALA A 67 -11.97 -2.93 -15.39
N ASP A 68 -12.63 -4.02 -15.00
CA ASP A 68 -14.08 -4.19 -15.22
C ASP A 68 -14.90 -3.14 -14.45
N ALA A 69 -14.47 -2.75 -13.26
CA ALA A 69 -15.08 -1.65 -12.52
C ALA A 69 -14.87 -0.30 -13.24
N MET A 70 -13.65 -0.02 -13.70
CA MET A 70 -13.34 1.17 -14.50
C MET A 70 -14.18 1.23 -15.78
N GLN A 71 -14.36 0.12 -16.46
CA GLN A 71 -15.19 0.04 -17.67
C GLN A 71 -16.65 0.38 -17.36
N ARG A 72 -17.22 -0.15 -16.27
CA ARG A 72 -18.57 0.19 -15.82
C ARG A 72 -18.71 1.65 -15.43
N ASN A 73 -17.65 2.30 -14.96
CA ASN A 73 -17.61 3.72 -14.61
C ASN A 73 -17.48 4.64 -15.83
N GLY A 74 -17.28 4.10 -17.04
CA GLY A 74 -17.07 4.88 -18.25
C GLY A 74 -15.66 5.47 -18.39
N ASP A 75 -14.66 4.88 -17.73
CA ASP A 75 -13.27 5.29 -17.89
C ASP A 75 -12.76 5.04 -19.32
N LEU A 76 -11.74 5.81 -19.73
CA LEU A 76 -11.13 5.69 -21.06
C LEU A 76 -10.62 4.26 -21.30
N GLU A 77 -10.97 3.66 -22.45
CA GLU A 77 -10.60 2.29 -22.85
C GLU A 77 -9.09 2.00 -22.70
N MET A 78 -8.25 2.97 -23.07
CA MET A 78 -6.79 2.84 -22.91
C MET A 78 -6.37 2.67 -21.44
N LYS A 79 -7.05 3.33 -20.48
CA LYS A 79 -6.77 3.17 -19.05
C LYS A 79 -7.27 1.82 -18.54
N VAL A 80 -8.45 1.40 -18.98
CA VAL A 80 -9.04 0.10 -18.65
C VAL A 80 -8.09 -1.02 -19.09
N THR A 81 -7.68 -1.02 -20.36
CA THR A 81 -6.76 -2.02 -20.91
C THR A 81 -5.42 -2.08 -20.15
N LYS A 82 -4.81 -0.93 -19.87
CA LYS A 82 -3.56 -0.87 -19.08
C LYS A 82 -3.74 -1.42 -17.67
N THR A 83 -4.92 -1.27 -17.07
CA THR A 83 -5.18 -1.71 -15.71
C THR A 83 -5.24 -3.23 -15.60
N ARG A 84 -5.64 -3.96 -16.65
CA ARG A 84 -5.68 -5.44 -16.66
C ARG A 84 -4.35 -6.09 -16.31
N THR A 85 -3.23 -5.47 -16.69
CA THR A 85 -1.89 -5.99 -16.42
C THR A 85 -1.09 -5.13 -15.44
N LYS A 86 -1.66 -4.04 -14.94
CA LYS A 86 -0.98 -3.06 -14.08
C LYS A 86 -0.32 -3.70 -12.85
N TYR A 87 -0.98 -4.69 -12.25
CA TYR A 87 -0.53 -5.32 -11.01
C TYR A 87 0.52 -6.42 -11.21
N LEU A 88 0.83 -6.78 -12.45
CA LEU A 88 1.91 -7.72 -12.77
C LEU A 88 3.31 -7.08 -12.73
N ARG A 89 3.41 -5.77 -12.51
CA ARG A 89 4.68 -5.01 -12.50
C ARG A 89 5.57 -5.26 -11.28
N ALA A 90 5.09 -6.00 -10.30
CA ALA A 90 5.86 -6.46 -9.15
C ALA A 90 5.38 -7.86 -8.75
N PRO A 91 6.24 -8.70 -8.13
CA PRO A 91 5.87 -10.07 -7.75
C PRO A 91 4.77 -10.12 -6.69
N VAL A 92 4.63 -9.08 -5.88
CA VAL A 92 3.60 -8.99 -4.85
C VAL A 92 2.85 -7.66 -4.92
N VAL A 93 1.53 -7.72 -4.75
CA VAL A 93 0.68 -6.56 -4.49
C VAL A 93 -0.12 -6.81 -3.23
N VAL A 94 0.01 -5.91 -2.24
CA VAL A 94 -0.82 -5.92 -1.04
C VAL A 94 -1.87 -4.82 -1.14
N VAL A 95 -3.13 -5.20 -1.19
CA VAL A 95 -4.25 -4.27 -1.05
C VAL A 95 -4.48 -4.04 0.43
N VAL A 96 -4.37 -2.80 0.87
CA VAL A 96 -4.56 -2.42 2.28
C VAL A 96 -5.88 -1.67 2.40
N GLY A 97 -6.77 -2.20 3.22
CA GLY A 97 -8.06 -1.61 3.51
C GLY A 97 -8.16 -1.11 4.95
N SER A 98 -9.03 -0.13 5.13
CA SER A 98 -9.51 0.35 6.44
C SER A 98 -10.92 -0.19 6.64
N ALA A 99 -11.10 -1.06 7.63
CA ALA A 99 -12.42 -1.56 8.01
C ALA A 99 -13.33 -0.40 8.43
N PRO A 100 -14.65 -0.48 8.16
CA PRO A 100 -15.57 0.58 8.53
C PRO A 100 -15.68 0.72 10.04
N GLY A 101 -15.79 1.95 10.51
CA GLY A 101 -16.13 2.31 11.88
C GLY A 101 -17.63 2.59 12.03
N GLU A 102 -18.05 2.89 13.25
CA GLU A 102 -19.44 3.15 13.61
C GLU A 102 -19.91 4.58 13.29
N SER A 103 -18.99 5.49 12.98
CA SER A 103 -19.27 6.89 12.66
C SER A 103 -18.34 7.43 11.56
N ALA A 104 -18.69 8.58 11.00
CA ALA A 104 -17.86 9.27 10.01
C ALA A 104 -16.49 9.64 10.61
N LEU A 105 -16.45 10.14 11.84
CA LEU A 105 -15.21 10.48 12.55
C LEU A 105 -14.33 9.23 12.74
N GLN A 106 -14.90 8.14 13.22
CA GLN A 106 -14.15 6.89 13.41
C GLN A 106 -13.61 6.33 12.08
N ASN A 107 -14.35 6.51 10.97
CA ASN A 107 -13.85 6.15 9.64
C ASN A 107 -12.63 6.99 9.21
N GLU A 108 -12.58 8.27 9.59
CA GLU A 108 -11.42 9.14 9.32
C GLU A 108 -10.23 8.70 10.17
N GLU A 109 -10.41 8.52 11.47
CA GLU A 109 -9.39 8.05 12.41
C GLU A 109 -8.85 6.66 12.03
N ASN A 110 -9.72 5.75 11.60
CA ASN A 110 -9.33 4.44 11.10
C ASN A 110 -8.45 4.55 9.84
N ARG A 111 -8.80 5.43 8.89
CA ARG A 111 -7.97 5.66 7.70
C ARG A 111 -6.61 6.25 8.04
N ASP A 112 -6.54 7.15 9.02
CA ASP A 112 -5.28 7.74 9.48
C ASP A 112 -4.39 6.68 10.15
N ALA A 113 -4.96 5.81 11.00
CA ALA A 113 -4.25 4.68 11.59
C ALA A 113 -3.72 3.72 10.51
N VAL A 114 -4.55 3.41 9.50
CA VAL A 114 -4.14 2.56 8.37
C VAL A 114 -3.03 3.22 7.55
N ALA A 115 -3.11 4.52 7.28
CA ALA A 115 -2.05 5.25 6.56
C ALA A 115 -0.72 5.26 7.34
N ALA A 116 -0.77 5.45 8.66
CA ALA A 116 0.40 5.34 9.53
C ALA A 116 0.99 3.91 9.51
N GLY A 117 0.13 2.89 9.52
CA GLY A 117 0.53 1.48 9.40
C GLY A 117 1.19 1.17 8.05
N ILE A 118 0.67 1.73 6.96
CA ILE A 118 1.30 1.60 5.65
C ILE A 118 2.72 2.17 5.68
N GLN A 119 2.97 3.29 6.34
CA GLN A 119 4.34 3.81 6.46
C GLN A 119 5.26 2.83 7.21
N ASN A 120 4.78 2.15 8.27
CA ASN A 120 5.54 1.10 8.94
C ASN A 120 5.89 -0.04 7.96
N MET A 121 4.92 -0.49 7.16
CA MET A 121 5.14 -1.50 6.11
C MET A 121 6.19 -1.06 5.09
N LEU A 122 6.15 0.18 4.62
CA LEU A 122 7.11 0.71 3.64
C LEU A 122 8.53 0.81 4.21
N LEU A 123 8.68 1.20 5.48
CA LEU A 123 9.95 1.22 6.19
C LEU A 123 10.46 -0.20 6.44
N GLY A 124 9.58 -1.12 6.83
CA GLY A 124 9.90 -2.54 6.97
C GLY A 124 10.41 -3.15 5.67
N ALA A 125 9.74 -2.87 4.54
CA ALA A 125 10.21 -3.31 3.22
C ALA A 125 11.63 -2.80 2.93
N THR A 126 11.90 -1.52 3.18
CA THR A 126 13.24 -0.94 2.99
C THR A 126 14.28 -1.59 3.90
N ALA A 127 13.94 -1.86 5.17
CA ALA A 127 14.84 -2.55 6.12
C ALA A 127 15.16 -3.98 5.69
N MET A 128 14.25 -4.64 4.96
CA MET A 128 14.43 -5.98 4.39
C MET A 128 15.14 -5.96 3.02
N GLY A 129 15.54 -4.79 2.50
CA GLY A 129 16.12 -4.64 1.16
C GLY A 129 15.11 -4.74 0.02
N LEU A 130 13.82 -4.68 0.31
CA LEU A 130 12.75 -4.68 -0.68
C LEU A 130 12.43 -3.26 -1.16
N ALA A 131 12.08 -3.14 -2.43
CA ALA A 131 11.47 -1.96 -2.98
C ALA A 131 9.96 -1.99 -2.76
N SER A 132 9.37 -0.82 -2.58
CA SER A 132 7.92 -0.67 -2.41
C SER A 132 7.38 0.57 -3.13
N PHE A 133 6.13 0.47 -3.57
CA PHE A 133 5.44 1.58 -4.23
C PHE A 133 3.98 1.64 -3.78
N TRP A 134 3.58 2.78 -3.20
CA TRP A 134 2.20 3.05 -2.84
C TRP A 134 1.43 3.59 -4.04
N SER A 135 0.41 2.88 -4.48
CA SER A 135 -0.55 3.31 -5.49
C SER A 135 -1.94 3.44 -4.87
N SER A 136 -2.70 4.43 -5.29
CA SER A 136 -4.10 4.55 -4.91
C SER A 136 -4.98 3.57 -5.68
N CYS A 137 -6.10 3.17 -5.09
CA CYS A 137 -7.18 2.52 -5.80
C CYS A 137 -7.74 3.48 -6.87
N PRO A 138 -8.00 3.04 -8.09
CA PRO A 138 -8.64 3.90 -9.11
C PRO A 138 -9.98 4.44 -8.62
N LYS A 139 -10.29 5.68 -8.99
CA LYS A 139 -11.53 6.35 -8.59
C LYS A 139 -12.75 5.50 -8.98
N GLY A 140 -13.68 5.34 -8.06
CA GLY A 140 -14.90 4.56 -8.28
C GLY A 140 -14.72 3.03 -8.26
N CYS A 141 -13.50 2.52 -8.00
CA CYS A 141 -13.22 1.08 -7.98
C CYS A 141 -13.15 0.48 -6.57
N ASN A 142 -13.31 1.31 -5.52
CA ASN A 142 -13.18 0.88 -4.12
C ASN A 142 -13.95 -0.40 -3.81
N ASP A 143 -15.27 -0.40 -4.07
CA ASP A 143 -16.14 -1.51 -3.69
C ASP A 143 -15.86 -2.79 -4.50
N ALA A 144 -15.45 -2.64 -5.77
CA ALA A 144 -15.07 -3.77 -6.60
C ALA A 144 -13.77 -4.42 -6.11
N VAL A 145 -12.79 -3.61 -5.76
CA VAL A 145 -11.50 -4.07 -5.22
C VAL A 145 -11.69 -4.67 -3.83
N ALA A 146 -12.41 -3.99 -2.92
CA ALA A 146 -12.69 -4.50 -1.58
C ALA A 146 -13.41 -5.85 -1.63
N ARG A 147 -14.41 -5.98 -2.49
CA ARG A 147 -15.14 -7.24 -2.71
C ARG A 147 -14.25 -8.33 -3.28
N HIS A 148 -13.36 -8.00 -4.23
CA HIS A 148 -12.42 -8.97 -4.80
C HIS A 148 -11.41 -9.46 -3.75
N CYS A 149 -11.06 -8.63 -2.77
CA CYS A 149 -10.24 -9.00 -1.61
C CYS A 149 -11.01 -9.80 -0.54
N GLY A 150 -12.32 -9.96 -0.65
CA GLY A 150 -13.15 -10.55 0.40
C GLY A 150 -13.32 -9.66 1.63
N PHE A 151 -13.08 -8.36 1.52
CA PHE A 151 -13.23 -7.41 2.63
C PHE A 151 -14.70 -7.16 2.95
N ALA A 152 -14.97 -6.80 4.20
CA ALA A 152 -16.31 -6.41 4.64
C ALA A 152 -16.84 -5.21 3.82
N SER A 153 -18.19 -5.17 3.65
CA SER A 153 -18.84 -4.02 3.00
C SER A 153 -18.52 -2.73 3.76
N GLY A 154 -18.28 -1.66 3.02
CA GLY A 154 -17.90 -0.36 3.59
C GLY A 154 -16.39 -0.20 3.85
N THR A 155 -15.58 -1.25 3.63
CA THR A 155 -14.12 -1.12 3.73
C THR A 155 -13.60 -0.11 2.72
N HIS A 156 -12.78 0.83 3.20
CA HIS A 156 -12.09 1.78 2.33
C HIS A 156 -10.74 1.21 1.90
N VAL A 157 -10.52 1.03 0.60
CA VAL A 157 -9.22 0.62 0.04
C VAL A 157 -8.26 1.81 0.08
N THR A 158 -7.38 1.84 1.08
CA THR A 158 -6.46 2.95 1.34
C THR A 158 -5.26 2.92 0.39
N ALA A 159 -4.76 1.73 0.07
CA ALA A 159 -3.57 1.58 -0.76
C ALA A 159 -3.52 0.24 -1.52
N MET A 160 -2.75 0.26 -2.61
CA MET A 160 -2.29 -0.92 -3.33
C MET A 160 -0.75 -0.85 -3.33
N ILE A 161 -0.12 -1.64 -2.47
CA ILE A 161 1.33 -1.61 -2.25
C ILE A 161 1.99 -2.68 -3.12
N TYR A 162 2.82 -2.25 -4.05
CA TYR A 162 3.67 -3.15 -4.83
C TYR A 162 4.95 -3.41 -4.05
N ILE A 163 5.39 -4.66 -4.02
CA ILE A 163 6.59 -5.10 -3.29
C ILE A 163 7.39 -6.02 -4.20
N GLY A 164 8.71 -5.85 -4.22
CA GLY A 164 9.63 -6.71 -4.99
C GLY A 164 11.08 -6.39 -4.70
N TRP A 165 11.98 -7.20 -5.20
CA TRP A 165 13.42 -6.99 -5.10
C TRP A 165 13.88 -5.91 -6.08
N PRO A 166 14.55 -4.83 -5.63
CA PRO A 166 15.00 -3.77 -6.52
C PRO A 166 16.08 -4.27 -7.48
N THR A 167 16.01 -3.87 -8.75
CA THR A 167 17.05 -4.14 -9.75
C THR A 167 17.96 -2.94 -10.00
N LYS A 168 17.67 -1.81 -9.35
CA LYS A 168 18.44 -0.57 -9.50
C LYS A 168 18.30 0.28 -8.24
N ASP A 169 19.42 0.86 -7.82
CA ASP A 169 19.42 1.89 -6.79
C ASP A 169 18.87 3.22 -7.36
N LEU A 170 18.12 3.92 -6.53
CA LEU A 170 17.64 5.26 -6.85
C LEU A 170 18.57 6.32 -6.25
N PRO A 171 18.77 7.45 -6.96
CA PRO A 171 19.59 8.54 -6.43
C PRO A 171 18.98 9.12 -5.15
N ALA A 172 19.85 9.68 -4.30
CA ALA A 172 19.41 10.46 -3.17
C ALA A 172 18.53 11.64 -3.63
N ILE A 173 17.56 12.01 -2.80
CA ILE A 173 16.74 13.20 -3.02
C ILE A 173 16.88 14.14 -1.82
N GLU A 174 16.83 15.43 -2.09
CA GLU A 174 16.69 16.45 -1.07
C GLU A 174 15.23 16.77 -0.82
N ARG A 175 14.91 17.11 0.41
CA ARG A 175 13.58 17.60 0.80
C ARG A 175 13.70 18.97 1.41
N PRO A 176 12.71 19.86 1.21
CA PRO A 176 12.70 21.16 1.86
C PRO A 176 12.71 21.01 3.39
N ALA A 177 13.26 21.99 4.08
CA ALA A 177 13.19 22.04 5.51
C ALA A 177 11.72 22.14 5.98
N PRO A 178 11.37 21.53 7.12
CA PRO A 178 10.02 21.65 7.66
C PRO A 178 9.75 23.10 8.12
N ALA A 179 8.52 23.57 7.90
CA ALA A 179 8.05 24.80 8.53
C ALA A 179 7.69 24.51 10.00
N ILE A 180 8.38 25.18 10.94
CA ILE A 180 8.16 24.99 12.38
C ILE A 180 7.88 26.35 13.00
N THR A 181 6.79 26.45 13.78
CA THR A 181 6.47 27.63 14.58
C THR A 181 6.61 27.28 16.06
N TYR A 182 7.39 28.06 16.78
CA TYR A 182 7.58 27.90 18.25
C TYR A 182 6.68 28.88 18.99
N PHE A 183 5.83 28.39 19.87
CA PHE A 183 5.05 29.17 20.81
C PHE A 183 5.74 29.09 22.19
N ARG A 184 6.05 30.27 22.80
CA ARG A 184 6.72 30.38 24.07
C ARG A 184 5.86 31.20 25.03
#